data_23b39c75d21952e9d28ff89df23a79ef
#
_entry.id   23b39c75d21952e9d28ff89df23a79ef
#
_cell.length_a   1.000
_cell.length_b   1.000
_cell.length_c   1.000
_cell.angle_alpha   90.00
_cell.angle_beta   90.00
_cell.angle_gamma   90.00
#
_symmetry.space_group_name_H-M   'P 1'
#
loop_
_entity.id
_entity.type
_entity.pdbx_description
1 polymer ?
#
loop_
_entity_poly.entity_id
_entity_poly.type
_entity_poly.pdbx_seq_one_letter_code
_entity_poly.pdbx_strand_id
1 'polypeptide(L)'
;MTELRSVLDEAQREGIISGEANERLLPFLIERGVTVGARAAKPVEDIAWSDTETPRFIRGFHDVLISIGVIVALSGLWGLASILSVLPAIVVLSEILVKRQRLALPAVVLTIALVCATTTLTAFCVSSGVNFLENGNDAIRFIAPFPVLLGLYYLRYRVPLSLALCIVSALALVLAVIIKLILSASGDPLLLVNNPSILSWIGIISAAGLFATALKFDLSDINRRTTRSDIAFWLHMAAAPALLYSIVSLFVLRGGLIELTQTVSFKTPVVVLTVAALMLVGLIIDRRAFVTSGLLSLGFALFGIFRQGSATIDTYFSTTLLVVGAIVLVIGTGWMPLRRRVVNALPSGLARRLPPA
;
A
#
# COMPACT_ATOMS: atom_id res chain seq x y z
N MET A 1 -17.83 -34.11 -29.09
CA MET A 1 -18.19 -35.38 -28.42
C MET A 1 -16.97 -36.18 -27.94
N THR A 2 -15.89 -36.23 -28.69
CA THR A 2 -14.64 -36.91 -28.32
C THR A 2 -14.00 -36.40 -27.04
N GLU A 3 -14.03 -35.10 -26.79
CA GLU A 3 -13.38 -34.46 -25.61
C GLU A 3 -14.12 -34.74 -24.29
N LEU A 4 -15.45 -34.74 -24.25
CA LEU A 4 -16.22 -35.07 -23.05
C LEU A 4 -15.97 -36.51 -22.60
N ARG A 5 -15.93 -37.42 -23.56
CA ARG A 5 -15.64 -38.82 -23.31
C ARG A 5 -14.21 -39.02 -22.75
N SER A 6 -13.23 -38.36 -23.35
CA SER A 6 -11.83 -38.47 -22.87
C SER A 6 -11.65 -37.96 -21.45
N VAL A 7 -12.34 -36.90 -21.06
CA VAL A 7 -12.30 -36.36 -19.68
C VAL A 7 -12.95 -37.29 -18.66
N LEU A 8 -14.06 -37.90 -19.03
CA LEU A 8 -14.73 -38.90 -18.18
C LEU A 8 -13.92 -40.19 -18.05
N ASP A 9 -13.26 -40.64 -19.12
CA ASP A 9 -12.37 -41.80 -19.11
C ASP A 9 -11.09 -41.52 -18.29
N GLU A 10 -10.61 -40.28 -18.26
CA GLU A 10 -9.50 -39.85 -17.41
C GLU A 10 -9.91 -39.84 -15.93
N ALA A 11 -11.08 -39.27 -15.62
CA ALA A 11 -11.64 -39.26 -14.25
C ALA A 11 -11.90 -40.71 -13.74
N GLN A 12 -12.27 -41.63 -14.60
CA GLN A 12 -12.40 -43.04 -14.27
C GLN A 12 -11.03 -43.69 -13.99
N ARG A 13 -10.00 -43.39 -14.80
CA ARG A 13 -8.63 -43.90 -14.60
C ARG A 13 -8.01 -43.38 -13.28
N GLU A 14 -8.32 -42.15 -12.92
CA GLU A 14 -7.89 -41.55 -11.65
C GLU A 14 -8.71 -42.01 -10.43
N GLY A 15 -9.73 -42.86 -10.63
CA GLY A 15 -10.56 -43.38 -9.55
C GLY A 15 -11.55 -42.37 -8.95
N ILE A 16 -11.77 -41.24 -9.63
CA ILE A 16 -12.70 -40.17 -9.18
C ILE A 16 -14.15 -40.64 -9.40
N ILE A 17 -14.42 -41.37 -10.50
CA ILE A 17 -15.73 -41.93 -10.82
C ILE A 17 -15.60 -43.43 -11.11
N SER A 18 -16.66 -44.20 -10.80
CA SER A 18 -16.72 -45.61 -11.18
C SER A 18 -17.06 -45.78 -12.66
N GLY A 19 -16.74 -46.94 -13.26
CA GLY A 19 -17.08 -47.24 -14.65
C GLY A 19 -18.58 -47.15 -14.91
N GLU A 20 -19.40 -47.62 -13.97
CA GLU A 20 -20.86 -47.53 -14.06
C GLU A 20 -21.36 -46.06 -14.00
N ALA A 21 -20.71 -45.22 -13.24
CA ALA A 21 -21.01 -43.78 -13.19
C ALA A 21 -20.62 -43.08 -14.50
N ASN A 22 -19.51 -43.47 -15.13
CA ASN A 22 -19.07 -42.95 -16.43
C ASN A 22 -20.10 -43.25 -17.54
N GLU A 23 -20.57 -44.49 -17.62
CA GLU A 23 -21.58 -44.89 -18.60
C GLU A 23 -22.93 -44.17 -18.44
N ARG A 24 -23.32 -43.82 -17.24
CA ARG A 24 -24.56 -43.05 -16.95
C ARG A 24 -24.39 -41.56 -17.14
N LEU A 25 -23.23 -41.00 -16.79
CA LEU A 25 -22.97 -39.57 -16.90
C LEU A 25 -22.82 -39.10 -18.34
N LEU A 26 -22.19 -39.87 -19.20
CA LEU A 26 -21.96 -39.50 -20.59
C LEU A 26 -23.25 -39.15 -21.35
N PRO A 27 -24.28 -40.02 -21.43
CA PRO A 27 -25.53 -39.68 -22.11
C PRO A 27 -26.29 -38.54 -21.43
N PHE A 28 -26.29 -38.49 -20.10
CA PHE A 28 -26.94 -37.44 -19.33
C PHE A 28 -26.36 -36.04 -19.62
N LEU A 29 -25.02 -35.93 -19.73
CA LEU A 29 -24.36 -34.67 -20.05
C LEU A 29 -24.56 -34.25 -21.50
N ILE A 30 -24.59 -35.22 -22.42
CA ILE A 30 -24.87 -34.94 -23.83
C ILE A 30 -26.32 -34.45 -24.02
N GLU A 31 -27.29 -35.05 -23.35
CA GLU A 31 -28.71 -34.67 -23.43
C GLU A 31 -28.92 -33.24 -22.89
N ARG A 32 -28.12 -32.81 -21.89
CA ARG A 32 -28.14 -31.47 -21.35
C ARG A 32 -27.31 -30.45 -22.11
N GLY A 33 -26.72 -30.81 -23.24
CA GLY A 33 -25.91 -29.90 -24.07
C GLY A 33 -24.58 -29.47 -23.42
N VAL A 34 -24.12 -30.24 -22.43
CA VAL A 34 -22.81 -29.98 -21.84
C VAL A 34 -21.73 -30.37 -22.84
N THR A 35 -21.20 -29.41 -23.54
CA THR A 35 -19.97 -29.57 -24.32
C THR A 35 -18.81 -29.21 -23.43
N VAL A 36 -17.81 -30.08 -23.31
CA VAL A 36 -16.46 -29.63 -22.89
C VAL A 36 -16.01 -28.77 -24.07
N GLY A 37 -16.27 -27.47 -23.99
CA GLY A 37 -15.58 -26.55 -24.86
C GLY A 37 -14.12 -26.87 -24.68
N ALA A 38 -13.41 -27.03 -25.76
CA ALA A 38 -11.98 -27.05 -25.73
C ALA A 38 -11.57 -25.83 -24.92
N ARG A 39 -11.33 -26.05 -23.64
CA ARG A 39 -10.45 -25.20 -22.90
C ARG A 39 -9.13 -25.52 -23.57
N ALA A 40 -8.92 -24.85 -24.72
CA ALA A 40 -7.62 -24.81 -25.33
C ALA A 40 -6.73 -24.62 -24.12
N ALA A 41 -5.90 -25.61 -23.80
CA ALA A 41 -4.88 -25.46 -22.79
C ALA A 41 -4.28 -24.12 -23.16
N LYS A 42 -4.65 -23.07 -22.43
CA LYS A 42 -4.13 -21.74 -22.70
C LYS A 42 -2.65 -21.97 -22.74
N PRO A 43 -1.98 -21.65 -23.86
CA PRO A 43 -0.55 -21.86 -23.96
C PRO A 43 0.03 -21.34 -22.66
N VAL A 44 1.01 -22.02 -22.08
CA VAL A 44 1.63 -21.65 -20.80
C VAL A 44 2.03 -20.16 -20.80
N GLU A 45 2.17 -19.55 -21.97
CA GLU A 45 2.34 -18.10 -22.18
C GLU A 45 1.14 -17.24 -21.74
N ASP A 46 -0.12 -17.67 -21.89
CA ASP A 46 -1.29 -16.89 -21.46
C ASP A 46 -1.48 -16.88 -19.93
N ILE A 47 -0.93 -17.85 -19.21
CA ILE A 47 -0.91 -17.86 -17.74
C ILE A 47 0.12 -16.84 -17.20
N ALA A 48 1.15 -16.54 -17.99
CA ALA A 48 2.20 -15.60 -17.64
C ALA A 48 1.76 -14.11 -17.65
N TRP A 49 0.60 -13.80 -18.22
CA TRP A 49 0.05 -12.44 -18.29
C TRP A 49 -1.00 -12.15 -17.20
N SER A 50 -1.29 -13.11 -16.32
CA SER A 50 -2.17 -12.84 -15.20
C SER A 50 -1.46 -11.88 -14.25
N ASP A 51 -1.99 -10.67 -14.13
CA ASP A 51 -1.51 -9.64 -13.23
C ASP A 51 -1.55 -10.17 -11.79
N THR A 52 -0.39 -10.40 -11.18
CA THR A 52 -0.28 -10.97 -9.84
C THR A 52 -0.71 -9.98 -8.74
N GLU A 53 -0.79 -8.70 -9.07
CA GLU A 53 -1.24 -7.61 -8.20
C GLU A 53 -2.64 -7.09 -8.55
N THR A 54 -3.61 -7.96 -8.78
CA THR A 54 -5.00 -7.48 -8.94
C THR A 54 -5.52 -6.90 -7.63
N PRO A 55 -5.95 -5.62 -7.62
CA PRO A 55 -6.51 -5.03 -6.41
C PRO A 55 -7.80 -5.73 -6.02
N ARG A 56 -7.78 -6.48 -4.92
CA ARG A 56 -8.95 -7.25 -4.44
C ARG A 56 -9.99 -6.40 -3.73
N PHE A 57 -9.67 -5.13 -3.48
CA PHE A 57 -10.56 -4.20 -2.80
C PHE A 57 -11.58 -3.50 -3.73
N ILE A 58 -11.54 -3.75 -5.05
CA ILE A 58 -12.55 -3.27 -6.00
C ILE A 58 -13.16 -4.50 -6.70
N ARG A 59 -14.39 -4.85 -6.33
CA ARG A 59 -15.09 -6.00 -6.90
C ARG A 59 -16.08 -5.62 -8.01
N GLY A 60 -16.43 -4.33 -8.13
CA GLY A 60 -17.33 -3.86 -9.16
C GLY A 60 -17.82 -2.43 -8.92
N PHE A 61 -18.64 -1.93 -9.86
CA PHE A 61 -19.20 -0.58 -9.79
C PHE A 61 -20.08 -0.36 -8.55
N HIS A 62 -20.75 -1.40 -8.07
CA HIS A 62 -21.54 -1.36 -6.85
C HIS A 62 -20.72 -0.96 -5.62
N ASP A 63 -19.52 -1.53 -5.44
CA ASP A 63 -18.62 -1.20 -4.34
C ASP A 63 -18.19 0.29 -4.38
N VAL A 64 -17.94 0.79 -5.60
CA VAL A 64 -17.57 2.20 -5.81
C VAL A 64 -18.74 3.13 -5.43
N LEU A 65 -19.96 2.81 -5.90
CA LEU A 65 -21.15 3.62 -5.62
C LEU A 65 -21.43 3.70 -4.11
N ILE A 66 -21.39 2.57 -3.42
CA ILE A 66 -21.59 2.52 -1.95
C ILE A 66 -20.48 3.32 -1.24
N SER A 67 -19.25 3.21 -1.70
CA SER A 67 -18.11 3.95 -1.11
C SER A 67 -18.28 5.46 -1.23
N ILE A 68 -18.74 5.94 -2.38
CA ILE A 68 -19.09 7.35 -2.59
C ILE A 68 -20.23 7.75 -1.64
N GLY A 69 -21.29 6.93 -1.53
CA GLY A 69 -22.38 7.16 -0.60
C GLY A 69 -21.93 7.28 0.86
N VAL A 70 -21.01 6.40 1.29
CA VAL A 70 -20.41 6.43 2.64
C VAL A 70 -19.64 7.74 2.86
N ILE A 71 -18.79 8.14 1.89
CA ILE A 71 -18.03 9.39 2.00
C ILE A 71 -18.97 10.58 2.15
N VAL A 72 -19.96 10.70 1.27
CA VAL A 72 -20.93 11.81 1.28
C VAL A 72 -21.74 11.83 2.59
N ALA A 73 -22.23 10.67 3.03
CA ALA A 73 -23.02 10.56 4.26
C ALA A 73 -22.21 10.93 5.52
N LEU A 74 -20.97 10.43 5.65
CA LEU A 74 -20.10 10.75 6.78
C LEU A 74 -19.65 12.20 6.76
N SER A 75 -19.38 12.78 5.59
CA SER A 75 -19.05 14.21 5.44
C SER A 75 -20.23 15.10 5.83
N GLY A 76 -21.44 14.75 5.40
CA GLY A 76 -22.66 15.46 5.80
C GLY A 76 -22.93 15.36 7.30
N LEU A 77 -22.77 14.16 7.89
CA LEU A 77 -22.94 13.94 9.31
C LEU A 77 -21.93 14.74 10.15
N TRP A 78 -20.66 14.82 9.68
CA TRP A 78 -19.67 15.66 10.33
C TRP A 78 -20.06 17.14 10.34
N GLY A 79 -20.57 17.66 9.22
CA GLY A 79 -21.01 19.06 9.13
C GLY A 79 -22.23 19.37 10.01
N LEU A 80 -23.16 18.42 10.18
CA LEU A 80 -24.40 18.63 10.92
C LEU A 80 -24.28 18.38 12.44
N ALA A 81 -23.58 17.31 12.83
CA ALA A 81 -23.66 16.77 14.20
C ALA A 81 -22.29 16.60 14.89
N SER A 82 -21.24 17.20 14.35
CA SER A 82 -19.85 17.14 14.83
C SER A 82 -19.17 15.76 14.66
N ILE A 83 -17.87 15.73 14.92
CA ILE A 83 -17.02 14.54 14.79
C ILE A 83 -17.42 13.40 15.73
N LEU A 84 -18.05 13.70 16.88
CA LEU A 84 -18.44 12.69 17.85
C LEU A 84 -19.54 11.75 17.33
N SER A 85 -20.38 12.22 16.41
CA SER A 85 -21.42 11.40 15.77
C SER A 85 -20.87 10.50 14.67
N VAL A 86 -19.73 10.87 14.07
CA VAL A 86 -19.10 10.10 12.98
C VAL A 86 -18.54 8.77 13.48
N LEU A 87 -17.98 8.69 14.69
CA LEU A 87 -17.44 7.45 15.23
C LEU A 87 -18.47 6.32 15.37
N PRO A 88 -19.64 6.53 16.03
CA PRO A 88 -20.67 5.48 16.06
C PRO A 88 -21.26 5.18 14.68
N ALA A 89 -21.37 6.17 13.78
CA ALA A 89 -21.80 5.92 12.41
C ALA A 89 -20.82 5.01 11.64
N ILE A 90 -19.51 5.21 11.80
CA ILE A 90 -18.49 4.30 11.22
C ILE A 90 -18.70 2.87 11.74
N VAL A 91 -18.94 2.67 13.03
CA VAL A 91 -19.16 1.34 13.61
C VAL A 91 -20.41 0.68 13.03
N VAL A 92 -21.54 1.42 12.95
CA VAL A 92 -22.80 0.91 12.39
C VAL A 92 -22.63 0.54 10.91
N LEU A 93 -22.05 1.43 10.12
CA LEU A 93 -21.78 1.18 8.70
C LEU A 93 -20.82 0.00 8.51
N SER A 94 -19.79 -0.14 9.35
CA SER A 94 -18.87 -1.26 9.30
C SER A 94 -19.55 -2.60 9.64
N GLU A 95 -20.50 -2.61 10.59
CA GLU A 95 -21.24 -3.84 10.91
C GLU A 95 -22.12 -4.29 9.73
N ILE A 96 -22.69 -3.33 8.98
CA ILE A 96 -23.56 -3.63 7.83
C ILE A 96 -22.71 -3.95 6.59
N LEU A 97 -21.83 -3.04 6.19
CA LEU A 97 -21.13 -3.11 4.90
C LEU A 97 -19.94 -4.08 4.92
N VAL A 98 -19.16 -4.07 6.02
CA VAL A 98 -17.95 -4.89 6.11
C VAL A 98 -18.28 -6.29 6.63
N LYS A 99 -19.05 -6.41 7.72
CA LYS A 99 -19.26 -7.71 8.37
C LYS A 99 -20.37 -8.51 7.70
N ARG A 100 -21.52 -7.89 7.38
CA ARG A 100 -22.65 -8.59 6.75
C ARG A 100 -22.48 -8.71 5.24
N GLN A 101 -22.20 -7.62 4.54
CA GLN A 101 -22.12 -7.59 3.08
C GLN A 101 -20.74 -7.94 2.54
N ARG A 102 -19.69 -7.92 3.38
CA ARG A 102 -18.29 -8.25 3.02
C ARG A 102 -17.74 -7.41 1.86
N LEU A 103 -18.13 -6.14 1.78
CA LEU A 103 -17.67 -5.22 0.75
C LEU A 103 -16.24 -4.76 1.05
N ALA A 104 -15.37 -4.83 0.05
CA ALA A 104 -13.95 -4.59 0.26
C ALA A 104 -13.59 -3.09 0.16
N LEU A 105 -14.09 -2.36 -0.85
CA LEU A 105 -13.81 -0.93 -1.01
C LEU A 105 -14.44 -0.07 0.10
N PRO A 106 -15.72 -0.27 0.48
CA PRO A 106 -16.27 0.41 1.65
C PRO A 106 -15.51 0.15 2.95
N ALA A 107 -14.93 -1.06 3.13
CA ALA A 107 -14.09 -1.36 4.30
C ALA A 107 -12.82 -0.49 4.35
N VAL A 108 -12.18 -0.25 3.19
CA VAL A 108 -11.03 0.66 3.07
C VAL A 108 -11.45 2.09 3.39
N VAL A 109 -12.56 2.57 2.81
CA VAL A 109 -13.08 3.93 3.03
C VAL A 109 -13.43 4.16 4.49
N LEU A 110 -14.12 3.22 5.15
CA LEU A 110 -14.46 3.32 6.57
C LEU A 110 -13.22 3.29 7.48
N THR A 111 -12.17 2.54 7.11
CA THR A 111 -10.89 2.58 7.82
C THR A 111 -10.22 3.96 7.71
N ILE A 112 -10.23 4.56 6.52
CA ILE A 112 -9.70 5.91 6.30
C ILE A 112 -10.55 6.93 7.08
N ALA A 113 -11.87 6.82 7.04
CA ALA A 113 -12.77 7.67 7.83
C ALA A 113 -12.51 7.57 9.34
N LEU A 114 -12.22 6.36 9.86
CA LEU A 114 -11.82 6.15 11.25
C LEU A 114 -10.52 6.90 11.57
N VAL A 115 -9.51 6.83 10.68
CA VAL A 115 -8.26 7.59 10.84
C VAL A 115 -8.51 9.08 10.85
N CYS A 116 -9.29 9.62 9.92
CA CYS A 116 -9.65 11.03 9.85
C CYS A 116 -10.39 11.50 11.12
N ALA A 117 -11.36 10.71 11.59
CA ALA A 117 -12.11 10.99 12.81
C ALA A 117 -11.21 10.97 14.05
N THR A 118 -10.32 9.97 14.16
CA THR A 118 -9.34 9.91 15.25
C THR A 118 -8.39 11.09 15.21
N THR A 119 -7.87 11.48 14.03
CA THR A 119 -6.99 12.64 13.84
C THR A 119 -7.65 13.91 14.34
N THR A 120 -8.90 14.17 13.95
CA THR A 120 -9.63 15.36 14.35
C THR A 120 -9.90 15.39 15.85
N LEU A 121 -10.29 14.25 16.42
CA LEU A 121 -10.57 14.14 17.85
C LEU A 121 -9.29 14.35 18.69
N THR A 122 -8.19 13.71 18.31
CA THR A 122 -6.91 13.86 19.02
C THR A 122 -6.33 15.25 18.86
N ALA A 123 -6.45 15.87 17.69
CA ALA A 123 -6.04 17.26 17.47
C ALA A 123 -6.83 18.25 18.36
N PHE A 124 -8.14 18.01 18.54
CA PHE A 124 -8.97 18.80 19.45
C PHE A 124 -8.60 18.61 20.92
N CYS A 125 -8.22 17.38 21.32
CA CYS A 125 -7.82 17.09 22.71
C CYS A 125 -6.42 17.61 23.05
N VAL A 126 -5.53 17.75 22.07
CA VAL A 126 -4.19 18.33 22.21
C VAL A 126 -4.30 19.85 21.96
N SER A 127 -4.71 20.62 22.98
CA SER A 127 -5.20 22.00 22.90
C SER A 127 -4.17 23.08 22.58
N SER A 128 -2.90 22.76 22.38
CA SER A 128 -1.86 23.69 21.95
C SER A 128 -1.22 23.15 20.70
N GLY A 129 -1.17 23.94 19.63
CA GLY A 129 -0.69 23.51 18.31
C GLY A 129 0.45 22.48 18.39
N VAL A 130 0.27 21.36 17.70
CA VAL A 130 1.10 20.15 17.81
C VAL A 130 2.55 20.45 17.41
N ASN A 131 3.36 20.90 18.34
CA ASN A 131 4.81 21.06 18.18
C ASN A 131 5.50 19.74 18.54
N PHE A 132 5.54 18.81 17.59
CA PHE A 132 6.14 17.49 17.78
C PHE A 132 7.61 17.53 18.20
N LEU A 133 8.33 18.60 17.87
CA LEU A 133 9.75 18.76 18.19
C LEU A 133 9.98 19.37 19.56
N GLU A 134 9.08 20.23 20.03
CA GLU A 134 9.24 20.95 21.33
C GLU A 134 8.55 20.19 22.47
N ASN A 135 7.46 19.49 22.19
CA ASN A 135 6.64 18.84 23.21
C ASN A 135 6.39 17.35 22.88
N GLY A 136 7.38 16.50 23.17
CA GLY A 136 7.30 15.06 22.91
C GLY A 136 6.12 14.35 23.59
N ASN A 137 5.53 14.93 24.64
CA ASN A 137 4.33 14.40 25.29
C ASN A 137 3.09 14.57 24.38
N ASP A 138 2.98 15.70 23.69
CA ASP A 138 1.82 15.98 22.83
C ASP A 138 1.85 15.10 21.58
N ALA A 139 3.05 14.83 21.04
CA ALA A 139 3.22 13.85 19.97
C ALA A 139 2.74 12.45 20.39
N ILE A 140 3.14 12.01 21.59
CA ILE A 140 2.73 10.70 22.12
C ILE A 140 1.22 10.65 22.35
N ARG A 141 0.63 11.69 22.98
CA ARG A 141 -0.82 11.79 23.21
C ARG A 141 -1.62 11.80 21.91
N PHE A 142 -1.09 12.46 20.88
CA PHE A 142 -1.71 12.49 19.56
C PHE A 142 -1.70 11.14 18.88
N ILE A 143 -0.55 10.41 18.92
CA ILE A 143 -0.37 9.16 18.19
C ILE A 143 -0.98 7.95 18.92
N ALA A 144 -0.97 7.93 20.26
CA ALA A 144 -1.34 6.77 21.07
C ALA A 144 -2.74 6.17 20.79
N PRO A 145 -3.79 6.94 20.47
CA PRO A 145 -5.11 6.38 20.18
C PRO A 145 -5.17 5.56 18.88
N PHE A 146 -4.30 5.86 17.90
CA PHE A 146 -4.37 5.20 16.58
C PHE A 146 -4.11 3.70 16.62
N PRO A 147 -2.99 3.19 17.18
CA PRO A 147 -2.75 1.75 17.22
C PRO A 147 -3.83 1.01 18.01
N VAL A 148 -4.39 1.63 19.04
CA VAL A 148 -5.45 1.03 19.85
C VAL A 148 -6.76 0.92 19.05
N LEU A 149 -7.25 2.02 18.48
CA LEU A 149 -8.51 2.04 17.74
C LEU A 149 -8.44 1.19 16.46
N LEU A 150 -7.34 1.29 15.70
CA LEU A 150 -7.12 0.49 14.50
C LEU A 150 -6.93 -0.99 14.81
N GLY A 151 -6.28 -1.32 15.92
CA GLY A 151 -6.15 -2.69 16.39
C GLY A 151 -7.49 -3.30 16.78
N LEU A 152 -8.31 -2.58 17.57
CA LEU A 152 -9.68 -3.01 17.93
C LEU A 152 -10.56 -3.15 16.69
N TYR A 153 -10.47 -2.23 15.75
CA TYR A 153 -11.17 -2.30 14.48
C TYR A 153 -10.76 -3.53 13.66
N TYR A 154 -9.45 -3.81 13.59
CA TYR A 154 -8.96 -5.03 12.95
C TYR A 154 -9.44 -6.31 13.62
N LEU A 155 -9.42 -6.39 14.93
CA LEU A 155 -9.90 -7.56 15.66
C LEU A 155 -11.38 -7.85 15.37
N ARG A 156 -12.18 -6.80 15.18
CA ARG A 156 -13.63 -6.93 14.92
C ARG A 156 -13.95 -7.22 13.45
N TYR A 157 -13.32 -6.53 12.52
CA TYR A 157 -13.71 -6.51 11.10
C TYR A 157 -12.70 -7.19 10.17
N ARG A 158 -11.48 -7.49 10.65
CA ARG A 158 -10.40 -8.16 9.89
C ARG A 158 -10.02 -7.45 8.58
N VAL A 159 -10.09 -6.11 8.55
CA VAL A 159 -9.72 -5.29 7.39
C VAL A 159 -8.20 -5.19 7.26
N PRO A 160 -7.58 -5.61 6.12
CA PRO A 160 -6.12 -5.60 5.97
C PRO A 160 -5.47 -4.23 6.17
N LEU A 161 -6.08 -3.17 5.63
CA LEU A 161 -5.61 -1.80 5.79
C LEU A 161 -5.55 -1.37 7.26
N SER A 162 -6.53 -1.77 8.07
CA SER A 162 -6.57 -1.43 9.49
C SER A 162 -5.38 -2.01 10.25
N LEU A 163 -4.98 -3.26 9.97
CA LEU A 163 -3.79 -3.86 10.59
C LEU A 163 -2.51 -3.18 10.10
N ALA A 164 -2.40 -2.88 8.81
CA ALA A 164 -1.25 -2.17 8.29
C ALA A 164 -1.08 -0.80 8.95
N LEU A 165 -2.16 -0.02 9.06
CA LEU A 165 -2.14 1.28 9.73
C LEU A 165 -1.92 1.17 11.25
N CYS A 166 -2.39 0.08 11.87
CA CYS A 166 -2.09 -0.23 13.27
C CYS A 166 -0.58 -0.43 13.47
N ILE A 167 0.08 -1.21 12.60
CA ILE A 167 1.53 -1.45 12.66
C ILE A 167 2.28 -0.14 12.41
N VAL A 168 1.89 0.65 11.42
CA VAL A 168 2.52 1.95 11.10
C VAL A 168 2.37 2.92 12.28
N SER A 169 1.19 3.05 12.85
CA SER A 169 0.94 3.94 13.98
C SER A 169 1.62 3.46 15.28
N ALA A 170 1.72 2.14 15.50
CA ALA A 170 2.48 1.58 16.60
C ALA A 170 3.98 1.89 16.44
N LEU A 171 4.54 1.76 15.23
CA LEU A 171 5.91 2.16 14.95
C LEU A 171 6.10 3.66 15.19
N ALA A 172 5.19 4.50 14.71
CA ALA A 172 5.24 5.95 14.94
C ALA A 172 5.20 6.30 16.43
N LEU A 173 4.39 5.58 17.23
CA LEU A 173 4.34 5.76 18.69
C LEU A 173 5.68 5.37 19.33
N VAL A 174 6.26 4.24 18.98
CA VAL A 174 7.58 3.81 19.46
C VAL A 174 8.65 4.85 19.12
N LEU A 175 8.62 5.40 17.90
CA LEU A 175 9.53 6.46 17.47
C LEU A 175 9.35 7.74 18.27
N ALA A 176 8.11 8.17 18.52
CA ALA A 176 7.84 9.34 19.35
C ALA A 176 8.39 9.17 20.78
N VAL A 177 8.26 7.97 21.35
CA VAL A 177 8.84 7.65 22.67
C VAL A 177 10.37 7.68 22.62
N ILE A 178 11.00 7.07 21.62
CA ILE A 178 12.47 7.06 21.45
C ILE A 178 12.99 8.50 21.29
N ILE A 179 12.36 9.30 20.45
CA ILE A 179 12.74 10.72 20.24
C ILE A 179 12.63 11.49 21.56
N LYS A 180 11.54 11.32 22.30
CA LYS A 180 11.37 11.93 23.61
C LYS A 180 12.48 11.52 24.59
N LEU A 181 12.84 10.23 24.64
CA LEU A 181 13.91 9.73 25.52
C LEU A 181 15.27 10.33 25.13
N ILE A 182 15.58 10.42 23.83
CA ILE A 182 16.81 11.05 23.34
C ILE A 182 16.87 12.51 23.77
N LEU A 183 15.80 13.29 23.56
CA LEU A 183 15.73 14.69 23.94
C LEU A 183 15.84 14.89 25.47
N SER A 184 15.17 14.05 26.25
CA SER A 184 15.25 14.12 27.71
C SER A 184 16.63 13.75 28.28
N ALA A 185 17.31 12.79 27.63
CA ALA A 185 18.65 12.37 28.04
C ALA A 185 19.74 13.38 27.64
N SER A 186 19.57 14.07 26.51
CA SER A 186 20.51 15.08 26.04
C SER A 186 20.43 16.42 26.81
N GLY A 187 19.26 16.72 27.37
CA GLY A 187 18.99 18.04 27.97
C GLY A 187 18.92 19.19 26.95
N ASP A 188 19.10 18.94 25.67
CA ASP A 188 19.04 19.92 24.58
C ASP A 188 17.78 19.74 23.74
N PRO A 189 16.76 20.58 23.84
CA PRO A 189 15.54 20.52 23.05
C PRO A 189 15.77 20.67 21.54
N LEU A 190 16.88 21.34 21.16
CA LEU A 190 17.22 21.61 19.75
C LEU A 190 18.18 20.57 19.16
N LEU A 191 18.50 19.49 19.88
CA LEU A 191 19.44 18.46 19.43
C LEU A 191 19.13 17.96 18.02
N LEU A 192 17.86 17.64 17.74
CA LEU A 192 17.44 17.09 16.44
C LEU A 192 17.40 18.15 15.34
N VAL A 193 17.16 19.40 15.70
CA VAL A 193 17.22 20.53 14.75
C VAL A 193 18.65 20.82 14.36
N ASN A 194 19.57 20.79 15.34
CA ASN A 194 21.00 21.01 15.11
C ASN A 194 21.68 19.81 14.46
N ASN A 195 21.12 18.61 14.62
CA ASN A 195 21.66 17.36 14.07
C ASN A 195 20.60 16.58 13.25
N PRO A 196 20.14 17.10 12.10
CA PRO A 196 19.07 16.49 11.32
C PRO A 196 19.42 15.08 10.79
N SER A 197 20.71 14.73 10.72
CA SER A 197 21.18 13.40 10.36
C SER A 197 20.71 12.31 11.35
N ILE A 198 20.57 12.64 12.64
CA ILE A 198 20.05 11.69 13.64
C ILE A 198 18.61 11.28 13.27
N LEU A 199 17.76 12.23 12.94
CA LEU A 199 16.39 11.98 12.54
C LEU A 199 16.32 11.16 11.23
N SER A 200 17.22 11.46 10.28
CA SER A 200 17.31 10.70 9.03
C SER A 200 17.70 9.23 9.27
N TRP A 201 18.67 8.95 10.14
CA TRP A 201 19.05 7.59 10.50
C TRP A 201 17.94 6.84 11.24
N ILE A 202 17.27 7.49 12.19
CA ILE A 202 16.08 6.92 12.86
C ILE A 202 15.01 6.58 11.82
N GLY A 203 14.77 7.46 10.87
CA GLY A 203 13.84 7.26 9.77
C GLY A 203 14.21 6.07 8.89
N ILE A 204 15.49 5.95 8.48
CA ILE A 204 15.98 4.83 7.65
C ILE A 204 15.80 3.49 8.37
N ILE A 205 16.23 3.40 9.64
CA ILE A 205 16.11 2.17 10.43
C ILE A 205 14.63 1.77 10.59
N SER A 206 13.77 2.73 10.86
CA SER A 206 12.35 2.51 11.04
C SER A 206 11.66 2.09 9.74
N ALA A 207 11.96 2.76 8.64
CA ALA A 207 11.43 2.45 7.34
C ALA A 207 11.94 1.08 6.83
N ALA A 208 13.19 0.74 7.11
CA ALA A 208 13.75 -0.59 6.83
C ALA A 208 13.07 -1.69 7.67
N GLY A 209 12.77 -1.42 8.95
CA GLY A 209 12.00 -2.31 9.80
C GLY A 209 10.58 -2.52 9.31
N LEU A 210 9.91 -1.45 8.87
CA LEU A 210 8.58 -1.53 8.25
C LEU A 210 8.62 -2.33 6.94
N PHE A 211 9.62 -2.10 6.10
CA PHE A 211 9.84 -2.85 4.88
C PHE A 211 10.10 -4.34 5.15
N ALA A 212 10.95 -4.67 6.13
CA ALA A 212 11.21 -6.05 6.54
C ALA A 212 9.93 -6.74 7.05
N THR A 213 9.09 -6.02 7.78
CA THR A 213 7.78 -6.52 8.23
C THR A 213 6.86 -6.78 7.04
N ALA A 214 6.79 -5.87 6.08
CA ALA A 214 6.03 -6.05 4.84
C ALA A 214 6.51 -7.28 4.06
N LEU A 215 7.82 -7.44 3.92
CA LEU A 215 8.44 -8.59 3.25
C LEU A 215 8.14 -9.92 3.97
N LYS A 216 8.12 -9.93 5.32
CA LYS A 216 7.72 -11.11 6.09
C LYS A 216 6.29 -11.55 5.79
N PHE A 217 5.35 -10.59 5.68
CA PHE A 217 3.98 -10.89 5.26
C PHE A 217 3.92 -11.42 3.83
N ASP A 218 4.69 -10.84 2.90
CA ASP A 218 4.78 -11.29 1.51
C ASP A 218 5.32 -12.71 1.37
N LEU A 219 6.43 -13.01 2.04
CA LEU A 219 7.05 -14.33 2.03
C LEU A 219 6.17 -15.40 2.69
N SER A 220 5.25 -15.00 3.57
CA SER A 220 4.29 -15.93 4.18
C SER A 220 3.14 -16.34 3.27
N ASP A 221 2.94 -15.65 2.14
CA ASP A 221 1.88 -15.91 1.16
C ASP A 221 2.37 -15.63 -0.26
N ILE A 222 3.32 -16.43 -0.73
CA ILE A 222 3.97 -16.29 -2.05
C ILE A 222 2.93 -16.31 -3.20
N ASN A 223 1.87 -17.11 -3.04
CA ASN A 223 0.80 -17.22 -4.03
C ASN A 223 -0.24 -16.08 -3.94
N ARG A 224 -0.08 -15.16 -3.01
CA ARG A 224 -0.95 -13.98 -2.83
C ARG A 224 -2.45 -14.30 -2.75
N ARG A 225 -2.80 -15.40 -2.07
CA ARG A 225 -4.20 -15.88 -1.98
C ARG A 225 -4.91 -15.45 -0.71
N THR A 226 -4.18 -15.00 0.32
CA THR A 226 -4.72 -14.66 1.62
C THR A 226 -4.70 -13.15 1.90
N THR A 227 -5.38 -12.73 2.97
CA THR A 227 -5.36 -11.34 3.48
C THR A 227 -3.96 -10.88 3.91
N ARG A 228 -3.00 -11.79 4.09
CA ARG A 228 -1.61 -11.44 4.42
C ARG A 228 -0.93 -10.68 3.30
N SER A 229 -1.18 -11.07 2.04
CA SER A 229 -0.70 -10.34 0.87
C SER A 229 -1.29 -8.93 0.77
N ASP A 230 -2.56 -8.75 1.16
CA ASP A 230 -3.20 -7.43 1.18
C ASP A 230 -2.60 -6.54 2.27
N ILE A 231 -2.27 -7.11 3.45
CA ILE A 231 -1.55 -6.40 4.52
C ILE A 231 -0.15 -5.99 4.03
N ALA A 232 0.58 -6.90 3.39
CA ALA A 232 1.89 -6.63 2.82
C ALA A 232 1.84 -5.49 1.80
N PHE A 233 0.83 -5.46 0.93
CA PHE A 233 0.61 -4.38 -0.03
C PHE A 233 0.54 -3.00 0.67
N TRP A 234 -0.30 -2.86 1.68
CA TRP A 234 -0.44 -1.61 2.42
C TRP A 234 0.81 -1.22 3.20
N LEU A 235 1.53 -2.20 3.76
CA LEU A 235 2.80 -1.96 4.45
C LEU A 235 3.89 -1.51 3.47
N HIS A 236 3.98 -2.10 2.28
CA HIS A 236 4.90 -1.63 1.23
C HIS A 236 4.55 -0.22 0.75
N MET A 237 3.24 0.09 0.63
CA MET A 237 2.76 1.42 0.28
C MET A 237 3.21 2.49 1.29
N ALA A 238 3.32 2.14 2.59
CA ALA A 238 3.83 3.02 3.63
C ALA A 238 5.37 3.01 3.71
N ALA A 239 6.01 1.85 3.57
CA ALA A 239 7.47 1.70 3.69
C ALA A 239 8.22 2.37 2.54
N ALA A 240 7.69 2.32 1.32
CA ALA A 240 8.36 2.86 0.15
C ALA A 240 8.60 4.39 0.24
N PRO A 241 7.59 5.25 0.53
CA PRO A 241 7.84 6.68 0.75
C PRO A 241 8.70 6.93 1.98
N ALA A 242 8.50 6.17 3.07
CA ALA A 242 9.31 6.33 4.27
C ALA A 242 10.81 6.11 4.02
N LEU A 243 11.18 5.06 3.26
CA LEU A 243 12.54 4.80 2.83
C LEU A 243 13.06 5.93 1.94
N LEU A 244 12.28 6.32 0.92
CA LEU A 244 12.68 7.36 -0.01
C LEU A 244 13.00 8.67 0.70
N TYR A 245 12.06 9.16 1.53
CA TYR A 245 12.24 10.42 2.25
C TYR A 245 13.35 10.36 3.27
N SER A 246 13.52 9.25 3.99
CA SER A 246 14.57 9.10 4.98
C SER A 246 15.97 9.06 4.36
N ILE A 247 16.13 8.38 3.21
CA ILE A 247 17.41 8.33 2.49
C ILE A 247 17.70 9.70 1.88
N VAL A 248 16.72 10.31 1.21
CA VAL A 248 16.90 11.64 0.60
C VAL A 248 17.22 12.69 1.67
N SER A 249 16.54 12.66 2.81
CA SER A 249 16.79 13.62 3.90
C SER A 249 18.23 13.54 4.44
N LEU A 250 18.81 12.35 4.50
CA LEU A 250 20.20 12.17 4.94
C LEU A 250 21.19 12.95 4.07
N PHE A 251 20.94 13.01 2.77
CA PHE A 251 21.84 13.71 1.82
C PHE A 251 21.47 15.18 1.63
N VAL A 252 20.17 15.52 1.76
CA VAL A 252 19.67 16.88 1.53
C VAL A 252 19.83 17.76 2.76
N LEU A 253 19.60 17.23 3.97
CA LEU A 253 19.60 18.00 5.20
C LEU A 253 20.98 18.15 5.87
N ARG A 254 22.04 17.57 5.28
CA ARG A 254 23.41 17.70 5.82
C ARG A 254 23.91 19.14 5.96
N GLY A 255 23.32 20.10 5.21
CA GLY A 255 23.68 21.51 5.25
C GLY A 255 22.74 22.41 6.09
N GLY A 256 21.81 21.82 6.87
CA GLY A 256 20.78 22.57 7.60
C GLY A 256 19.58 22.96 6.74
N LEU A 257 18.44 23.27 7.41
CA LEU A 257 17.17 23.62 6.75
C LEU A 257 17.24 24.93 5.91
N ILE A 258 18.25 25.74 6.11
CA ILE A 258 18.41 27.06 5.47
C ILE A 258 19.09 26.96 4.09
N GLU A 259 19.82 25.87 3.82
CA GLU A 259 20.60 25.70 2.57
C GLU A 259 19.80 25.06 1.41
N LEU A 260 18.49 24.83 1.59
CA LEU A 260 17.62 24.22 0.59
C LEU A 260 17.48 25.05 -0.69
N THR A 261 17.85 26.34 -0.66
CA THR A 261 17.65 27.27 -1.81
C THR A 261 18.83 27.37 -2.75
N GLN A 262 20.06 26.94 -2.38
CA GLN A 262 21.24 27.25 -3.19
C GLN A 262 21.95 26.06 -3.87
N THR A 263 21.63 24.80 -3.57
CA THR A 263 22.39 23.65 -4.11
C THR A 263 21.54 22.50 -4.66
N VAL A 264 20.57 22.81 -5.52
CA VAL A 264 19.74 21.78 -6.20
C VAL A 264 20.61 20.90 -7.13
N SER A 265 21.70 21.41 -7.67
CA SER A 265 22.46 20.75 -8.74
C SER A 265 23.18 19.46 -8.33
N PHE A 266 23.74 19.37 -7.10
CA PHE A 266 24.47 18.19 -6.64
C PHE A 266 23.58 17.14 -5.95
N LYS A 267 22.37 17.49 -5.58
CA LYS A 267 21.43 16.61 -4.83
C LYS A 267 20.51 15.79 -5.75
N THR A 268 20.30 16.26 -6.99
CA THR A 268 19.48 15.59 -8.01
C THR A 268 19.92 14.15 -8.30
N PRO A 269 21.20 13.83 -8.54
CA PRO A 269 21.59 12.45 -8.86
C PRO A 269 21.37 11.47 -7.71
N VAL A 270 21.47 11.91 -6.46
CA VAL A 270 21.20 11.06 -5.28
C VAL A 270 19.71 10.68 -5.24
N VAL A 271 18.81 11.65 -5.48
CA VAL A 271 17.37 11.40 -5.54
C VAL A 271 17.06 10.41 -6.67
N VAL A 272 17.57 10.66 -7.87
CA VAL A 272 17.37 9.79 -9.04
C VAL A 272 17.88 8.37 -8.77
N LEU A 273 19.08 8.24 -8.21
CA LEU A 273 19.68 6.94 -7.87
C LEU A 273 18.86 6.20 -6.82
N THR A 274 18.40 6.91 -5.78
CA THR A 274 17.55 6.33 -4.72
C THR A 274 16.22 5.84 -5.28
N VAL A 275 15.56 6.65 -6.10
CA VAL A 275 14.31 6.26 -6.77
C VAL A 275 14.55 5.05 -7.67
N ALA A 276 15.60 5.05 -8.49
CA ALA A 276 15.94 3.94 -9.36
C ALA A 276 16.22 2.64 -8.56
N ALA A 277 16.96 2.74 -7.45
CA ALA A 277 17.23 1.60 -6.57
C ALA A 277 15.94 1.05 -5.94
N LEU A 278 15.07 1.91 -5.42
CA LEU A 278 13.77 1.49 -4.86
C LEU A 278 12.84 0.90 -5.93
N MET A 279 12.85 1.45 -7.15
CA MET A 279 12.11 0.88 -8.27
C MET A 279 12.63 -0.51 -8.64
N LEU A 280 13.95 -0.71 -8.65
CA LEU A 280 14.56 -2.02 -8.88
C LEU A 280 14.14 -3.03 -7.80
N VAL A 281 14.13 -2.62 -6.53
CA VAL A 281 13.62 -3.45 -5.43
C VAL A 281 12.15 -3.79 -5.65
N GLY A 282 11.32 -2.81 -5.99
CA GLY A 282 9.90 -3.03 -6.30
C GLY A 282 9.68 -4.02 -7.44
N LEU A 283 10.51 -3.94 -8.48
CA LEU A 283 10.47 -4.84 -9.64
C LEU A 283 10.85 -6.27 -9.27
N ILE A 284 11.88 -6.45 -8.42
CA ILE A 284 12.33 -7.76 -7.93
C ILE A 284 11.23 -8.44 -7.10
N ILE A 285 10.62 -7.70 -6.17
CA ILE A 285 9.60 -8.22 -5.25
C ILE A 285 8.23 -8.32 -5.94
N ASP A 286 8.09 -7.75 -7.15
CA ASP A 286 6.83 -7.59 -7.86
C ASP A 286 5.81 -6.77 -7.04
N ARG A 287 6.25 -5.61 -6.54
CA ARG A 287 5.40 -4.67 -5.79
C ARG A 287 5.43 -3.28 -6.40
N ARG A 288 4.34 -2.93 -7.08
CA ARG A 288 4.15 -1.62 -7.73
C ARG A 288 4.04 -0.46 -6.72
N ALA A 289 3.90 -0.77 -5.43
CA ALA A 289 3.89 0.22 -4.35
C ALA A 289 5.12 1.17 -4.36
N PHE A 290 6.28 0.69 -4.83
CA PHE A 290 7.47 1.52 -4.97
C PHE A 290 7.37 2.52 -6.13
N VAL A 291 6.63 2.18 -7.18
CA VAL A 291 6.35 3.10 -8.30
C VAL A 291 5.35 4.17 -7.84
N THR A 292 4.26 3.77 -7.17
CA THR A 292 3.27 4.71 -6.65
C THR A 292 3.86 5.66 -5.62
N SER A 293 4.80 5.20 -4.79
CA SER A 293 5.56 6.03 -3.87
C SER A 293 6.41 7.08 -4.61
N GLY A 294 7.13 6.67 -5.66
CA GLY A 294 7.91 7.58 -6.50
C GLY A 294 7.03 8.67 -7.14
N LEU A 295 5.86 8.28 -7.65
CA LEU A 295 4.88 9.21 -8.22
C LEU A 295 4.31 10.18 -7.20
N LEU A 296 3.97 9.69 -6.01
CA LEU A 296 3.47 10.52 -4.93
C LEU A 296 4.53 11.53 -4.49
N SER A 297 5.79 11.09 -4.37
CA SER A 297 6.93 11.96 -4.03
C SER A 297 7.17 13.03 -5.07
N LEU A 298 7.06 12.67 -6.34
CA LEU A 298 7.16 13.61 -7.45
C LEU A 298 6.00 14.61 -7.43
N GLY A 299 4.78 14.16 -7.15
CA GLY A 299 3.61 15.03 -6.96
C GLY A 299 3.82 16.05 -5.84
N PHE A 300 4.34 15.63 -4.70
CA PHE A 300 4.66 16.54 -3.59
C PHE A 300 5.80 17.49 -3.92
N ALA A 301 6.84 17.04 -4.62
CA ALA A 301 7.95 17.90 -5.06
C ALA A 301 7.43 18.99 -6.01
N LEU A 302 6.58 18.64 -6.95
CA LEU A 302 5.95 19.58 -7.86
C LEU A 302 5.05 20.58 -7.14
N PHE A 303 4.20 20.09 -6.23
CA PHE A 303 3.36 20.96 -5.40
C PHE A 303 4.21 21.97 -4.62
N GLY A 304 5.36 21.55 -4.08
CA GLY A 304 6.32 22.41 -3.39
C GLY A 304 6.90 23.49 -4.29
N ILE A 305 7.30 23.14 -5.52
CA ILE A 305 7.82 24.09 -6.53
C ILE A 305 6.74 25.12 -6.90
N PHE A 306 5.50 24.69 -7.11
CA PHE A 306 4.41 25.61 -7.46
C PHE A 306 4.05 26.57 -6.31
N ARG A 307 4.15 26.11 -5.07
CA ARG A 307 3.89 26.97 -3.91
C ARG A 307 4.94 28.07 -3.71
N GLN A 308 6.17 27.86 -4.17
CA GLN A 308 7.29 28.79 -4.01
C GLN A 308 7.53 29.70 -5.21
N GLY A 309 6.98 29.36 -6.39
CA GLY A 309 7.31 30.02 -7.63
C GLY A 309 6.31 31.09 -8.07
N SER A 310 6.83 32.26 -8.43
CA SER A 310 6.17 33.28 -9.25
C SER A 310 6.11 32.88 -10.75
N ALA A 311 6.38 31.61 -11.08
CA ALA A 311 6.44 31.12 -12.45
C ALA A 311 5.03 30.96 -13.04
N THR A 312 4.88 31.38 -14.28
CA THR A 312 3.68 31.12 -15.09
C THR A 312 3.37 29.63 -15.09
N ILE A 313 2.28 29.30 -14.42
CA ILE A 313 1.83 27.96 -14.04
C ILE A 313 1.75 27.00 -15.24
N ASP A 314 1.54 27.51 -16.46
CA ASP A 314 1.11 26.71 -17.59
C ASP A 314 2.18 25.80 -18.21
N THR A 315 3.39 26.28 -18.46
CA THR A 315 4.37 25.51 -19.25
C THR A 315 5.13 24.47 -18.43
N TYR A 316 5.61 24.84 -17.25
CA TYR A 316 6.35 23.90 -16.38
C TYR A 316 5.46 22.82 -15.80
N PHE A 317 4.22 23.16 -15.42
CA PHE A 317 3.24 22.21 -14.92
C PHE A 317 2.88 21.19 -16.00
N SER A 318 2.53 21.66 -17.18
CA SER A 318 2.15 20.80 -18.32
C SER A 318 3.30 19.90 -18.75
N THR A 319 4.52 20.43 -18.83
CA THR A 319 5.72 19.64 -19.18
C THR A 319 6.00 18.57 -18.14
N THR A 320 5.86 18.90 -16.87
CA THR A 320 6.11 17.94 -15.78
C THR A 320 5.04 16.87 -15.75
N LEU A 321 3.76 17.21 -15.90
CA LEU A 321 2.68 16.21 -16.02
C LEU A 321 2.91 15.28 -17.21
N LEU A 322 3.34 15.83 -18.35
CA LEU A 322 3.63 15.04 -19.54
C LEU A 322 4.77 14.05 -19.29
N VAL A 323 5.89 14.51 -18.73
CA VAL A 323 7.06 13.66 -18.44
C VAL A 323 6.71 12.59 -17.42
N VAL A 324 6.03 12.95 -16.34
CA VAL A 324 5.57 11.99 -15.31
C VAL A 324 4.61 10.98 -15.91
N GLY A 325 3.60 11.45 -16.64
CA GLY A 325 2.63 10.59 -17.31
C GLY A 325 3.31 9.62 -18.30
N ALA A 326 4.27 10.09 -19.08
CA ALA A 326 5.04 9.26 -19.99
C ALA A 326 5.85 8.18 -19.23
N ILE A 327 6.54 8.55 -18.13
CA ILE A 327 7.29 7.60 -17.30
C ILE A 327 6.36 6.53 -16.72
N VAL A 328 5.19 6.94 -16.21
CA VAL A 328 4.18 6.00 -15.66
C VAL A 328 3.68 5.03 -16.73
N LEU A 329 3.37 5.53 -17.91
CA LEU A 329 2.92 4.71 -19.03
C LEU A 329 3.99 3.71 -19.46
N VAL A 330 5.25 4.15 -19.61
CA VAL A 330 6.37 3.28 -19.98
C VAL A 330 6.60 2.20 -18.92
N ILE A 331 6.60 2.58 -17.64
CA ILE A 331 6.80 1.61 -16.55
C ILE A 331 5.58 0.68 -16.43
N GLY A 332 4.37 1.22 -16.50
CA GLY A 332 3.14 0.43 -16.38
C GLY A 332 3.00 -0.60 -17.51
N THR A 333 3.25 -0.20 -18.74
CA THR A 333 3.19 -1.10 -19.92
C THR A 333 4.41 -2.02 -20.00
N GLY A 334 5.59 -1.53 -19.60
CA GLY A 334 6.85 -2.27 -19.64
C GLY A 334 7.15 -3.11 -18.39
N TRP A 335 6.26 -3.16 -17.39
CA TRP A 335 6.51 -3.82 -16.10
C TRP A 335 6.90 -5.28 -16.23
N MET A 336 6.10 -6.08 -16.92
CA MET A 336 6.33 -7.52 -17.06
C MET A 336 7.62 -7.86 -17.85
N PRO A 337 7.87 -7.28 -19.04
CA PRO A 337 9.12 -7.56 -19.75
C PRO A 337 10.36 -7.09 -18.99
N LEU A 338 10.27 -5.96 -18.27
CA LEU A 338 11.37 -5.45 -17.46
C LEU A 338 11.65 -6.38 -16.26
N ARG A 339 10.60 -6.82 -15.57
CA ARG A 339 10.70 -7.77 -14.47
C ARG A 339 11.34 -9.09 -14.89
N ARG A 340 10.90 -9.67 -16.01
CA ARG A 340 11.50 -10.91 -16.55
C ARG A 340 13.01 -10.77 -16.78
N ARG A 341 13.46 -9.65 -17.36
CA ARG A 341 14.89 -9.40 -17.58
C ARG A 341 15.66 -9.33 -16.26
N VAL A 342 15.13 -8.62 -15.27
CA VAL A 342 15.78 -8.46 -13.97
C VAL A 342 15.81 -9.78 -13.20
N VAL A 343 14.69 -10.51 -13.11
CA VAL A 343 14.62 -11.79 -12.39
C VAL A 343 15.51 -12.85 -13.03
N ASN A 344 15.60 -12.88 -14.37
CA ASN A 344 16.49 -13.81 -15.09
C ASN A 344 17.98 -13.49 -14.89
N ALA A 345 18.32 -12.25 -14.52
CA ALA A 345 19.69 -11.85 -14.18
C ALA A 345 20.07 -12.19 -12.72
N LEU A 346 19.12 -12.59 -11.88
CA LEU A 346 19.35 -12.92 -10.47
C LEU A 346 19.88 -14.37 -10.31
N PRO A 347 20.69 -14.64 -9.26
CA PRO A 347 21.10 -15.99 -8.90
C PRO A 347 19.88 -16.89 -8.66
N SER A 348 19.93 -18.15 -9.13
CA SER A 348 18.83 -19.12 -9.09
C SER A 348 18.26 -19.37 -7.68
N GLY A 349 19.10 -19.25 -6.64
CA GLY A 349 18.68 -19.39 -5.24
C GLY A 349 17.75 -18.28 -4.74
N LEU A 350 17.93 -17.04 -5.25
CA LEU A 350 17.05 -15.90 -4.96
C LEU A 350 15.79 -15.96 -5.83
N ALA A 351 15.93 -16.26 -7.11
CA ALA A 351 14.82 -16.32 -8.06
C ALA A 351 13.72 -17.31 -7.62
N ARG A 352 14.08 -18.44 -7.01
CA ARG A 352 13.13 -19.45 -6.50
C ARG A 352 12.28 -19.00 -5.31
N ARG A 353 12.72 -17.97 -4.59
CA ARG A 353 11.98 -17.41 -3.42
C ARG A 353 11.07 -16.25 -3.80
N LEU A 354 11.13 -15.80 -5.04
CA LEU A 354 10.33 -14.70 -5.56
C LEU A 354 9.04 -15.23 -6.22
N PRO A 355 7.98 -14.40 -6.31
CA PRO A 355 6.81 -14.73 -7.11
C PRO A 355 7.23 -15.02 -8.57
N PRO A 356 6.54 -15.92 -9.28
CA PRO A 356 6.85 -16.26 -10.67
C PRO A 356 6.83 -15.02 -11.57
N ALA A 357 7.81 -14.89 -12.48
CA ALA A 357 8.00 -13.76 -13.39
C ALA A 357 7.34 -13.99 -14.75
#